data_6718026e83efb09466363c11d6a9b959
#
_entry.id   6718026e83efb09466363c11d6a9b959
#
_cell.length_a   1.000
_cell.length_b   1.000
_cell.length_c   1.000
_cell.angle_alpha   90.00
_cell.angle_beta   90.00
_cell.angle_gamma   90.00
#
_symmetry.space_group_name_H-M   'P 1'
#
loop_
_entity.id
_entity.type
_entity.pdbx_description
1 polymer ?
#
loop_
_entity_poly.entity_id
_entity_poly.type
_entity_poly.pdbx_seq_one_letter_code
_entity_poly.pdbx_strand_id
1 'polypeptide(L)'
;VIMRRVSLLLVALMLGTSISSTVTADPTSPDHSKMTSELIDELSNPDRIEAIIQFDQGAEDDLWRAIESTGAELIHEMEVLDGGLISATPDSIAKISRFSFVRHMEANLLLEHFFLPGDQNNVESMMHETVNVVNASLAWHRAIIGTDGIVKTESDLSFTEYDGEGATAVDLDTGIDGEHPDFDCGESWSGEKLIWSAKWTGVAWVDAPNCNSDTSSGHGTHVGGTIAGNGDASAGRRLGTAKGATIVALGTGDGASIFAAVEGLEWTYQHSRPGLNEYNIRVVSNSWGTNGDYNPSNAVTLLTDMLTYDNDVAVIFAASNSGGSGEESEDDLRTNVYANTPSAISIAALTHDGSAVTSFSSRGWS
;
A
#
# COMPACT_ATOMS: atom_id res chain seq x y z
N VAL A 1 -5.59 -14.04 -32.41
CA VAL A 1 -5.39 -12.80 -33.19
C VAL A 1 -6.76 -12.42 -33.74
N ILE A 2 -7.14 -11.12 -33.62
CA ILE A 2 -8.39 -10.50 -34.09
C ILE A 2 -9.57 -10.67 -33.13
N MET A 3 -9.75 -9.67 -32.26
CA MET A 3 -10.98 -8.96 -31.91
C MET A 3 -10.78 -8.12 -30.66
N ARG A 4 -10.19 -6.95 -30.82
CA ARG A 4 -10.31 -5.81 -29.90
C ARG A 4 -10.11 -4.56 -30.70
N ARG A 5 -11.17 -4.07 -31.35
CA ARG A 5 -11.33 -2.70 -31.86
C ARG A 5 -12.73 -2.61 -32.48
N VAL A 6 -13.75 -2.33 -31.68
CA VAL A 6 -14.96 -1.60 -32.05
C VAL A 6 -15.70 -1.30 -30.74
N SER A 7 -15.54 -0.12 -30.23
CA SER A 7 -16.53 0.60 -29.42
C SER A 7 -15.95 1.98 -29.08
N LEU A 8 -15.79 2.79 -30.09
CA LEU A 8 -15.56 4.23 -29.97
C LEU A 8 -16.23 4.85 -31.19
N LEU A 9 -17.53 5.12 -31.06
CA LEU A 9 -18.27 6.13 -31.84
C LEU A 9 -19.72 6.08 -31.40
N LEU A 10 -20.10 6.98 -30.50
CA LEU A 10 -21.46 7.61 -30.46
C LEU A 10 -21.64 8.31 -29.11
N VAL A 11 -21.01 9.46 -28.91
CA VAL A 11 -21.57 10.58 -28.14
C VAL A 11 -20.92 11.86 -28.68
N ALA A 12 -21.46 12.41 -29.67
CA ALA A 12 -21.21 13.78 -30.10
C ALA A 12 -22.47 14.28 -30.76
N LEU A 13 -23.31 14.97 -30.01
CA LEU A 13 -24.16 16.09 -30.43
C LEU A 13 -25.04 16.52 -29.25
N MET A 14 -24.55 17.43 -28.44
CA MET A 14 -25.36 18.47 -27.79
C MET A 14 -24.54 19.77 -27.84
N LEU A 15 -24.75 20.56 -28.84
CA LEU A 15 -24.29 21.91 -28.99
C LEU A 15 -25.08 22.81 -28.03
N GLY A 16 -24.57 22.97 -26.80
CA GLY A 16 -24.90 24.10 -25.95
C GLY A 16 -23.83 25.17 -26.15
N THR A 17 -24.15 26.27 -26.75
CA THR A 17 -23.29 27.44 -26.88
C THR A 17 -23.16 28.11 -25.53
N SER A 18 -22.24 27.62 -24.71
CA SER A 18 -21.66 28.38 -23.60
C SER A 18 -20.55 29.26 -24.18
N ILE A 19 -20.72 30.57 -24.04
CA ILE A 19 -19.67 31.55 -24.29
C ILE A 19 -18.61 31.27 -23.23
N SER A 20 -17.64 30.43 -23.57
CA SER A 20 -16.43 30.24 -22.80
C SER A 20 -15.59 31.51 -22.96
N SER A 21 -15.56 32.35 -21.94
CA SER A 21 -14.47 33.31 -21.79
C SER A 21 -13.20 32.49 -21.70
N THR A 22 -12.44 32.40 -22.78
CA THR A 22 -11.07 31.89 -22.75
C THR A 22 -10.27 32.83 -21.86
N VAL A 23 -10.20 32.51 -20.56
CA VAL A 23 -9.12 32.97 -19.72
C VAL A 23 -7.87 32.32 -20.37
N THR A 24 -7.11 33.11 -21.11
CA THR A 24 -5.79 32.69 -21.57
C THR A 24 -4.97 32.49 -20.31
N ALA A 25 -4.72 31.25 -19.94
CA ALA A 25 -3.83 30.93 -18.83
C ALA A 25 -2.51 31.65 -19.07
N ASP A 26 -1.98 32.30 -18.03
CA ASP A 26 -0.66 32.93 -18.07
C ASP A 26 0.34 31.82 -18.45
N PRO A 27 1.09 31.96 -19.56
CA PRO A 27 2.03 30.93 -19.97
C PRO A 27 3.18 30.70 -18.97
N THR A 28 3.23 31.49 -17.90
CA THR A 28 4.20 31.36 -16.80
C THR A 28 3.63 30.66 -15.57
N SER A 29 2.29 30.50 -15.47
CA SER A 29 1.64 29.86 -14.33
C SER A 29 1.82 28.33 -14.36
N PRO A 30 1.87 27.66 -13.18
CA PRO A 30 1.88 26.22 -13.10
C PRO A 30 0.66 25.57 -13.76
N ASP A 31 0.82 24.37 -14.31
CA ASP A 31 -0.33 23.57 -14.72
C ASP A 31 -0.82 22.73 -13.53
N HIS A 32 -1.72 23.31 -12.76
CA HIS A 32 -2.28 22.68 -11.56
C HIS A 32 -3.12 21.42 -11.87
N SER A 33 -3.55 21.24 -13.11
CA SER A 33 -4.33 20.04 -13.48
C SER A 33 -3.52 18.73 -13.40
N LYS A 34 -2.19 18.86 -13.31
CA LYS A 34 -1.26 17.73 -13.19
C LYS A 34 -0.74 17.52 -11.76
N MET A 35 -1.16 18.33 -10.81
CA MET A 35 -0.64 18.32 -9.45
C MET A 35 -1.71 17.90 -8.45
N THR A 36 -1.29 17.20 -7.39
CA THR A 36 -2.16 17.01 -6.22
C THR A 36 -2.33 18.32 -5.45
N SER A 37 -3.40 18.41 -4.65
CA SER A 37 -3.65 19.56 -3.78
C SER A 37 -2.49 19.83 -2.82
N GLU A 38 -1.94 18.77 -2.26
CA GLU A 38 -0.81 18.81 -1.32
C GLU A 38 0.44 19.41 -1.99
N LEU A 39 0.73 19.01 -3.23
CA LEU A 39 1.86 19.60 -3.96
C LEU A 39 1.63 21.08 -4.29
N ILE A 40 0.39 21.47 -4.61
CA ILE A 40 0.02 22.86 -4.85
C ILE A 40 0.24 23.70 -3.59
N ASP A 41 -0.13 23.18 -2.42
CA ASP A 41 0.06 23.87 -1.13
C ASP A 41 1.55 24.06 -0.82
N GLU A 42 2.38 23.04 -1.11
CA GLU A 42 3.84 23.10 -0.94
C GLU A 42 4.51 24.16 -1.83
N LEU A 43 3.91 24.59 -2.96
CA LEU A 43 4.47 25.63 -3.80
C LEU A 43 4.59 27.00 -3.10
N SER A 44 3.90 27.20 -1.98
CA SER A 44 4.05 28.39 -1.14
C SER A 44 5.30 28.36 -0.26
N ASN A 45 5.92 27.21 -0.07
CA ASN A 45 7.15 27.02 0.68
C ASN A 45 8.35 27.46 -0.18
N PRO A 46 9.26 28.33 0.32
CA PRO A 46 10.42 28.76 -0.47
C PRO A 46 11.51 27.70 -0.59
N ASP A 47 11.46 26.65 0.22
CA ASP A 47 12.45 25.58 0.23
C ASP A 47 12.29 24.64 -0.97
N ARG A 48 13.24 23.73 -1.13
CA ARG A 48 13.13 22.68 -2.14
C ARG A 48 12.07 21.67 -1.70
N ILE A 49 11.29 21.22 -2.64
CA ILE A 49 10.19 20.26 -2.48
C ILE A 49 10.64 18.93 -3.09
N GLU A 50 10.40 17.83 -2.39
CA GLU A 50 10.45 16.50 -2.99
C GLU A 50 9.11 16.18 -3.63
N ALA A 51 9.13 15.82 -4.91
CA ALA A 51 7.95 15.47 -5.66
C ALA A 51 8.15 14.19 -6.47
N ILE A 52 7.15 13.34 -6.48
CA ILE A 52 7.06 12.19 -7.38
C ILE A 52 6.45 12.69 -8.69
N ILE A 53 7.13 12.46 -9.80
CA ILE A 53 6.66 12.85 -11.12
C ILE A 53 6.43 11.61 -11.97
N GLN A 54 5.40 11.65 -12.82
CA GLN A 54 5.03 10.55 -13.71
C GLN A 54 4.93 11.08 -15.15
N PHE A 55 5.39 10.27 -16.09
CA PHE A 55 5.40 10.58 -17.51
C PHE A 55 4.29 9.85 -18.27
N ASP A 56 3.89 10.39 -19.42
CA ASP A 56 2.94 9.75 -20.35
C ASP A 56 3.58 8.62 -21.16
N GLN A 57 4.91 8.57 -21.21
CA GLN A 57 5.71 7.59 -21.96
C GLN A 57 7.02 7.36 -21.24
N GLY A 58 7.73 6.28 -21.58
CA GLY A 58 8.95 5.82 -20.93
C GLY A 58 9.91 6.92 -20.52
N ALA A 59 10.55 6.75 -19.37
CA ALA A 59 11.50 7.69 -18.79
C ALA A 59 12.83 7.65 -19.55
N GLU A 60 12.91 8.34 -20.71
CA GLU A 60 14.13 8.44 -21.50
C GLU A 60 15.08 9.53 -20.95
N ASP A 61 16.39 9.35 -21.14
CA ASP A 61 17.43 10.30 -20.69
C ASP A 61 17.17 11.77 -21.14
N ASP A 62 16.53 11.96 -22.28
CA ASP A 62 16.20 13.29 -22.79
C ASP A 62 15.13 13.99 -21.95
N LEU A 63 14.19 13.24 -21.38
CA LEU A 63 13.15 13.76 -20.49
C LEU A 63 13.78 14.19 -19.17
N TRP A 64 14.65 13.37 -18.60
CA TRP A 64 15.38 13.72 -17.39
C TRP A 64 16.26 14.96 -17.58
N ARG A 65 16.98 15.06 -18.69
CA ARG A 65 17.74 16.28 -19.01
C ARG A 65 16.86 17.53 -19.11
N ALA A 66 15.64 17.40 -19.63
CA ALA A 66 14.70 18.51 -19.68
C ALA A 66 14.26 18.92 -18.28
N ILE A 67 13.96 17.96 -17.40
CA ILE A 67 13.63 18.18 -15.98
C ILE A 67 14.80 18.89 -15.27
N GLU A 68 16.00 18.36 -15.35
CA GLU A 68 17.20 18.92 -14.71
C GLU A 68 17.53 20.32 -15.21
N SER A 69 17.25 20.63 -16.49
CA SER A 69 17.44 21.98 -17.03
C SER A 69 16.60 23.06 -16.35
N THR A 70 15.56 22.68 -15.61
CA THR A 70 14.76 23.60 -14.79
C THR A 70 15.40 23.93 -13.44
N GLY A 71 16.48 23.21 -13.06
CA GLY A 71 17.12 23.30 -11.74
C GLY A 71 16.62 22.24 -10.74
N ALA A 72 15.83 21.28 -11.20
CA ALA A 72 15.47 20.09 -10.42
C ALA A 72 16.63 19.10 -10.38
N GLU A 73 16.67 18.27 -9.34
CA GLU A 73 17.62 17.18 -9.17
C GLU A 73 16.85 15.86 -9.13
N LEU A 74 17.20 14.91 -9.98
CA LEU A 74 16.70 13.55 -9.91
C LEU A 74 17.30 12.87 -8.67
N ILE A 75 16.45 12.36 -7.78
CA ILE A 75 16.86 11.58 -6.60
C ILE A 75 16.85 10.09 -6.95
N HIS A 76 15.76 9.62 -7.57
CA HIS A 76 15.57 8.20 -7.87
C HIS A 76 14.57 8.01 -9.01
N GLU A 77 14.84 7.06 -9.91
CA GLU A 77 13.89 6.64 -10.95
C GLU A 77 13.03 5.48 -10.45
N MET A 78 11.75 5.48 -10.79
CA MET A 78 10.85 4.35 -10.58
C MET A 78 11.08 3.29 -11.67
N GLU A 79 11.06 2.01 -11.31
CA GLU A 79 11.33 0.92 -12.25
C GLU A 79 10.08 0.36 -12.95
N VAL A 80 8.91 0.56 -12.38
CA VAL A 80 7.63 0.04 -12.88
C VAL A 80 6.77 1.15 -13.46
N LEU A 81 6.69 2.28 -12.78
CA LEU A 81 6.03 3.48 -13.28
C LEU A 81 7.03 4.37 -14.02
N ASP A 82 6.62 4.89 -15.18
CA ASP A 82 7.43 5.86 -15.92
C ASP A 82 7.53 7.17 -15.13
N GLY A 83 8.66 7.43 -14.47
CA GLY A 83 8.84 8.61 -13.66
C GLY A 83 9.87 8.45 -12.55
N GLY A 84 9.77 9.25 -11.48
CA GLY A 84 10.70 9.17 -10.35
C GLY A 84 10.52 10.28 -9.32
N LEU A 85 11.37 10.25 -8.30
CA LEU A 85 11.48 11.23 -7.25
C LEU A 85 12.47 12.32 -7.63
N ILE A 86 12.06 13.57 -7.54
CA ILE A 86 12.90 14.74 -7.76
C ILE A 86 12.92 15.65 -6.53
N SER A 87 14.00 16.41 -6.35
CA SER A 87 14.07 17.58 -5.49
C SER A 87 14.11 18.84 -6.34
N ALA A 88 13.17 19.75 -6.14
CA ALA A 88 13.02 20.93 -6.98
C ALA A 88 12.55 22.16 -6.19
N THR A 89 12.84 23.36 -6.70
CA THR A 89 12.25 24.59 -6.18
C THR A 89 10.79 24.73 -6.68
N PRO A 90 9.92 25.51 -6.01
CA PRO A 90 8.58 25.82 -6.52
C PRO A 90 8.56 26.32 -7.98
N ASP A 91 9.52 27.17 -8.34
CA ASP A 91 9.70 27.65 -9.72
C ASP A 91 10.02 26.52 -10.71
N SER A 92 10.84 25.56 -10.30
CA SER A 92 11.17 24.39 -11.13
C SER A 92 9.95 23.47 -11.27
N ILE A 93 9.22 23.19 -10.19
CA ILE A 93 7.95 22.43 -10.21
C ILE A 93 6.96 23.09 -11.18
N ALA A 94 6.79 24.42 -11.08
CA ALA A 94 5.92 25.17 -11.98
C ALA A 94 6.32 25.05 -13.46
N LYS A 95 7.61 24.99 -13.77
CA LYS A 95 8.11 24.78 -15.14
C LYS A 95 7.89 23.33 -15.59
N ILE A 96 8.17 22.36 -14.73
CA ILE A 96 8.04 20.94 -14.99
C ILE A 96 6.58 20.58 -15.31
N SER A 97 5.62 21.13 -14.58
CA SER A 97 4.19 20.87 -14.81
C SER A 97 3.70 21.22 -16.21
N ARG A 98 4.41 22.14 -16.90
CA ARG A 98 4.07 22.56 -18.26
C ARG A 98 4.64 21.66 -19.36
N PHE A 99 5.53 20.75 -19.03
CA PHE A 99 6.02 19.79 -20.02
C PHE A 99 4.89 18.84 -20.44
N SER A 100 4.70 18.68 -21.74
CA SER A 100 3.62 17.84 -22.29
C SER A 100 3.78 16.37 -21.95
N PHE A 101 5.00 15.91 -21.69
CA PHE A 101 5.31 14.54 -21.33
C PHE A 101 5.10 14.23 -19.83
N VAL A 102 4.95 15.25 -18.98
CA VAL A 102 4.60 15.07 -17.56
C VAL A 102 3.10 14.86 -17.46
N ARG A 103 2.71 13.71 -16.93
CA ARG A 103 1.31 13.31 -16.73
C ARG A 103 0.78 13.76 -15.38
N HIS A 104 1.52 13.47 -14.32
CA HIS A 104 1.11 13.70 -12.94
C HIS A 104 2.29 14.06 -12.05
N MET A 105 2.01 14.79 -10.98
CA MET A 105 2.97 15.20 -9.95
C MET A 105 2.28 15.20 -8.59
N GLU A 106 2.93 14.59 -7.61
CA GLU A 106 2.46 14.55 -6.22
C GLU A 106 3.59 14.85 -5.23
N ALA A 107 3.27 15.42 -4.07
CA ALA A 107 4.26 15.68 -3.03
C ALA A 107 4.73 14.38 -2.39
N ASN A 108 6.03 14.26 -2.09
CA ASN A 108 6.58 13.14 -1.32
C ASN A 108 6.42 13.41 0.19
N LEU A 109 5.21 13.23 0.70
CA LEU A 109 4.89 13.44 2.10
C LEU A 109 5.26 12.25 2.97
N LEU A 110 5.38 12.49 4.27
CA LEU A 110 5.50 11.42 5.26
C LEU A 110 4.15 10.72 5.45
N LEU A 111 4.20 9.42 5.58
CA LEU A 111 3.06 8.56 5.87
C LEU A 111 2.96 8.32 7.38
N GLU A 112 1.75 8.13 7.86
CA GLU A 112 1.48 7.70 9.23
C GLU A 112 1.35 6.17 9.28
N HIS A 113 2.06 5.52 10.19
CA HIS A 113 1.77 4.15 10.57
C HIS A 113 0.61 4.15 11.57
N PHE A 114 -0.34 3.24 11.39
CA PHE A 114 -1.57 3.24 12.17
C PHE A 114 -1.44 2.42 13.45
N PHE A 115 -0.71 2.96 14.42
CA PHE A 115 -0.60 2.38 15.75
C PHE A 115 -1.94 2.31 16.48
N LEU A 116 -2.13 1.28 17.29
CA LEU A 116 -3.29 1.23 18.18
C LEU A 116 -3.26 2.42 19.15
N PRO A 117 -4.36 3.19 19.29
CA PRO A 117 -4.44 4.27 20.26
C PRO A 117 -4.35 3.69 21.68
N GLY A 118 -3.41 4.20 22.47
CA GLY A 118 -3.25 3.80 23.88
C GLY A 118 -1.79 3.67 24.31
N ASP A 119 -1.59 3.20 25.52
CA ASP A 119 -0.27 2.96 26.08
C ASP A 119 0.36 1.72 25.41
N GLN A 120 1.29 1.95 24.49
CA GLN A 120 2.02 0.89 23.77
C GLN A 120 2.74 -0.10 24.69
N ASN A 121 2.96 0.27 25.97
CA ASN A 121 3.58 -0.62 26.97
C ASN A 121 2.61 -1.66 27.57
N ASN A 122 1.31 -1.57 27.30
CA ASN A 122 0.28 -2.44 27.88
C ASN A 122 -0.58 -3.16 26.83
N VAL A 123 -0.17 -3.22 25.56
CA VAL A 123 -0.91 -3.97 24.54
C VAL A 123 -0.64 -5.46 24.76
N GLU A 124 -1.55 -6.12 25.47
CA GLU A 124 -1.58 -7.58 25.46
C GLU A 124 -2.13 -8.05 24.11
N SER A 125 -1.36 -8.88 23.42
CA SER A 125 -1.84 -9.51 22.20
C SER A 125 -3.04 -10.41 22.49
N MET A 126 -4.20 -10.02 21.99
CA MET A 126 -5.46 -10.77 22.13
C MET A 126 -5.68 -11.76 20.98
N MET A 127 -4.63 -12.16 20.27
CA MET A 127 -4.73 -13.03 19.08
C MET A 127 -5.52 -14.30 19.32
N HIS A 128 -5.44 -14.90 20.51
CA HIS A 128 -6.22 -16.09 20.84
C HIS A 128 -7.73 -15.88 20.86
N GLU A 129 -8.20 -14.63 21.00
CA GLU A 129 -9.61 -14.23 20.88
C GLU A 129 -9.92 -13.78 19.46
N THR A 130 -9.07 -12.95 18.86
CA THR A 130 -9.23 -12.33 17.54
C THR A 130 -9.41 -13.37 16.44
N VAL A 131 -8.60 -14.44 16.43
CA VAL A 131 -8.70 -15.53 15.44
C VAL A 131 -10.06 -16.24 15.49
N ASN A 132 -10.71 -16.28 16.64
CA ASN A 132 -12.04 -16.82 16.78
C ASN A 132 -13.12 -15.82 16.32
N VAL A 133 -12.94 -14.53 16.60
CA VAL A 133 -13.88 -13.47 16.18
C VAL A 133 -13.96 -13.37 14.66
N VAL A 134 -12.83 -13.46 13.96
CA VAL A 134 -12.79 -13.46 12.50
C VAL A 134 -13.01 -14.85 11.88
N ASN A 135 -13.34 -15.86 12.70
CA ASN A 135 -13.55 -17.24 12.28
C ASN A 135 -12.33 -17.92 11.61
N ALA A 136 -11.11 -17.43 11.80
CA ALA A 136 -9.92 -18.03 11.24
C ALA A 136 -9.73 -19.48 11.74
N SER A 137 -10.03 -19.72 13.02
CA SER A 137 -9.98 -21.07 13.60
C SER A 137 -10.92 -22.07 12.92
N LEU A 138 -12.04 -21.62 12.36
CA LEU A 138 -12.91 -22.49 11.56
C LEU A 138 -12.29 -22.85 10.22
N ALA A 139 -11.58 -21.90 9.57
CA ALA A 139 -10.84 -22.18 8.35
C ALA A 139 -9.70 -23.18 8.60
N TRP A 140 -8.99 -23.07 9.73
CA TRP A 140 -7.95 -24.04 10.12
C TRP A 140 -8.50 -25.42 10.41
N HIS A 141 -9.69 -25.50 11.04
CA HIS A 141 -10.32 -26.76 11.47
C HIS A 141 -11.38 -27.30 10.51
N ARG A 142 -11.52 -26.67 9.30
CA ARG A 142 -12.15 -27.33 8.17
C ARG A 142 -13.67 -27.43 8.12
N ALA A 143 -14.38 -26.43 8.58
CA ALA A 143 -15.78 -26.29 8.19
C ALA A 143 -15.88 -25.68 6.79
N ILE A 144 -15.79 -26.47 5.74
CA ILE A 144 -16.04 -26.00 4.38
C ILE A 144 -17.53 -26.12 4.09
N ILE A 145 -18.15 -24.99 3.78
CA ILE A 145 -19.49 -25.02 3.15
C ILE A 145 -19.26 -25.36 1.69
N GLY A 146 -19.65 -26.57 1.29
CA GLY A 146 -19.60 -26.98 -0.11
C GLY A 146 -20.50 -26.11 -0.99
N THR A 147 -20.33 -26.15 -2.30
CA THR A 147 -21.18 -25.47 -3.28
C THR A 147 -22.65 -25.89 -3.20
N ASP A 148 -22.93 -26.98 -2.48
CA ASP A 148 -24.26 -27.51 -2.15
C ASP A 148 -24.86 -26.92 -0.85
N GLY A 149 -24.14 -25.98 -0.17
CA GLY A 149 -24.56 -25.36 1.08
C GLY A 149 -24.42 -26.28 2.31
N ILE A 150 -23.82 -27.48 2.17
CA ILE A 150 -23.65 -28.44 3.26
C ILE A 150 -22.29 -28.24 3.90
N VAL A 151 -22.27 -28.12 5.24
CA VAL A 151 -21.02 -28.12 6.02
C VAL A 151 -20.40 -29.51 5.96
N LYS A 152 -19.22 -29.63 5.37
CA LYS A 152 -18.45 -30.88 5.29
C LYS A 152 -17.46 -30.94 6.43
N THR A 153 -17.45 -32.06 7.13
CA THR A 153 -16.57 -32.33 8.28
C THR A 153 -15.33 -33.11 7.87
N GLU A 154 -14.33 -33.16 8.75
CA GLU A 154 -13.03 -33.86 8.52
C GLU A 154 -13.13 -35.26 7.97
N SER A 155 -14.20 -36.00 8.27
CA SER A 155 -14.38 -37.38 7.79
C SER A 155 -14.73 -37.48 6.29
N ASP A 156 -15.11 -36.37 5.68
CA ASP A 156 -15.72 -36.37 4.33
C ASP A 156 -14.74 -35.99 3.21
N LEU A 157 -13.53 -35.54 3.53
CA LEU A 157 -12.58 -35.01 2.54
C LEU A 157 -11.12 -35.38 2.84
N SER A 158 -10.31 -35.51 1.78
CA SER A 158 -8.85 -35.43 1.87
C SER A 158 -8.46 -33.96 2.06
N PHE A 159 -7.88 -33.66 3.18
CA PHE A 159 -7.81 -32.29 3.70
C PHE A 159 -6.56 -31.50 3.37
N THR A 160 -6.76 -30.25 2.99
CA THR A 160 -5.80 -29.16 3.13
C THR A 160 -6.36 -28.17 4.18
N GLU A 161 -5.59 -27.80 5.20
CA GLU A 161 -5.93 -26.71 6.11
C GLU A 161 -5.92 -25.40 5.32
N TYR A 162 -6.89 -24.50 5.57
CA TYR A 162 -6.89 -23.16 5.00
C TYR A 162 -6.28 -22.19 6.01
N ASP A 163 -5.01 -22.33 6.25
CA ASP A 163 -4.25 -21.54 7.22
C ASP A 163 -3.19 -20.62 6.57
N GLY A 164 -3.19 -20.57 5.25
CA GLY A 164 -2.25 -19.76 4.46
C GLY A 164 -1.04 -20.56 3.93
N GLU A 165 -0.93 -21.87 4.20
CA GLU A 165 0.16 -22.68 3.68
C GLU A 165 0.30 -22.53 2.15
N GLY A 166 1.52 -22.30 1.69
CA GLY A 166 1.84 -22.11 0.28
C GLY A 166 1.51 -20.70 -0.25
N ALA A 167 1.13 -19.75 0.60
CA ALA A 167 0.97 -18.34 0.23
C ALA A 167 1.94 -17.46 1.01
N THR A 168 2.36 -16.37 0.39
CA THR A 168 3.20 -15.34 1.03
C THR A 168 2.47 -14.02 1.11
N ALA A 169 2.53 -13.40 2.29
CA ALA A 169 2.14 -12.02 2.49
C ALA A 169 3.39 -11.12 2.47
N VAL A 170 3.32 -10.02 1.76
CA VAL A 170 4.28 -8.91 1.90
C VAL A 170 3.76 -8.02 3.03
N ASP A 171 4.58 -7.79 4.04
CA ASP A 171 4.36 -6.79 5.09
C ASP A 171 5.20 -5.55 4.75
N LEU A 172 4.55 -4.57 4.12
CA LEU A 172 5.15 -3.28 3.79
C LEU A 172 4.86 -2.32 4.93
N ASP A 173 5.80 -2.22 5.87
CA ASP A 173 5.60 -1.55 7.16
C ASP A 173 6.91 -0.97 7.71
N THR A 174 7.02 -0.75 9.00
CA THR A 174 8.27 -0.26 9.65
C THR A 174 9.42 -1.26 9.55
N GLY A 175 9.11 -2.54 9.41
CA GLY A 175 10.03 -3.67 9.39
C GLY A 175 9.66 -4.73 10.42
N ILE A 176 10.30 -5.89 10.34
CA ILE A 176 10.06 -7.06 11.21
C ILE A 176 11.33 -7.45 11.95
N ASP A 177 11.21 -7.74 13.25
CA ASP A 177 12.23 -8.43 14.04
C ASP A 177 12.21 -9.94 13.73
N GLY A 178 13.03 -10.35 12.78
CA GLY A 178 13.13 -11.76 12.39
C GLY A 178 13.80 -12.66 13.44
N GLU A 179 14.42 -12.08 14.48
CA GLU A 179 14.96 -12.83 15.63
C GLU A 179 13.86 -13.18 16.65
N HIS A 180 12.64 -12.60 16.50
CA HIS A 180 11.50 -12.96 17.34
C HIS A 180 11.07 -14.41 17.08
N PRO A 181 10.83 -15.24 18.13
CA PRO A 181 10.52 -16.67 17.95
C PRO A 181 9.34 -16.97 17.04
N ASP A 182 8.39 -16.06 16.91
CA ASP A 182 7.20 -16.28 16.08
C ASP A 182 7.47 -16.14 14.57
N PHE A 183 8.67 -15.76 14.17
CA PHE A 183 9.04 -15.60 12.75
C PHE A 183 10.02 -16.65 12.26
N ASP A 184 10.82 -17.24 13.15
CA ASP A 184 11.76 -18.32 12.83
C ASP A 184 12.51 -18.08 11.50
N CYS A 185 13.28 -17.00 11.44
CA CYS A 185 14.02 -16.63 10.23
C CYS A 185 15.11 -17.64 9.86
N GLY A 186 15.69 -18.33 10.84
CA GLY A 186 16.78 -19.26 10.64
C GLY A 186 18.07 -18.65 10.09
N GLU A 187 19.13 -19.45 10.02
CA GLU A 187 20.37 -19.04 9.36
C GLU A 187 20.20 -18.97 7.84
N SER A 188 20.64 -17.89 7.21
CA SER A 188 20.64 -17.74 5.74
C SER A 188 19.26 -17.82 5.09
N TRP A 189 18.24 -17.21 5.72
CA TRP A 189 16.86 -17.18 5.19
C TRP A 189 16.24 -18.58 5.00
N SER A 190 16.67 -19.53 5.80
CA SER A 190 16.13 -20.90 5.79
C SER A 190 14.96 -21.09 6.75
N GLY A 191 14.46 -19.99 7.33
CA GLY A 191 13.32 -19.99 8.25
C GLY A 191 12.01 -20.32 7.56
N GLU A 192 11.06 -20.82 8.35
CA GLU A 192 9.76 -21.26 7.82
C GLU A 192 8.76 -20.12 7.67
N LYS A 193 8.97 -18.98 8.33
CA LYS A 193 8.02 -17.86 8.35
C LYS A 193 8.51 -16.64 7.60
N LEU A 194 9.58 -16.01 8.05
CA LEU A 194 10.14 -14.84 7.41
C LEU A 194 11.15 -15.31 6.35
N ILE A 195 10.72 -15.33 5.10
CA ILE A 195 11.52 -15.85 3.99
C ILE A 195 12.44 -14.83 3.36
N TRP A 196 12.14 -13.55 3.56
CA TRP A 196 13.02 -12.43 3.20
C TRP A 196 12.65 -11.17 3.98
N SER A 197 13.64 -10.35 4.31
CA SER A 197 13.47 -9.08 5.03
C SER A 197 14.47 -8.06 4.54
N ALA A 198 14.01 -6.88 4.18
CA ALA A 198 14.84 -5.80 3.67
C ALA A 198 14.50 -4.46 4.30
N LYS A 199 15.48 -3.55 4.32
CA LYS A 199 15.32 -2.16 4.74
C LYS A 199 15.43 -1.24 3.55
N TRP A 200 14.54 -0.26 3.47
CA TRP A 200 14.67 0.85 2.55
C TRP A 200 15.74 1.83 3.05
N THR A 201 16.70 2.15 2.21
CA THR A 201 17.82 3.05 2.54
C THR A 201 17.62 4.49 2.05
N GLY A 202 16.50 4.77 1.39
CA GLY A 202 16.25 6.02 0.67
C GLY A 202 16.58 5.92 -0.83
N VAL A 203 17.35 4.91 -1.24
CA VAL A 203 17.76 4.70 -2.63
C VAL A 203 17.72 3.24 -3.08
N ALA A 204 17.64 2.29 -2.17
CA ALA A 204 17.57 0.86 -2.50
C ALA A 204 17.03 0.03 -1.34
N TRP A 205 16.45 -1.11 -1.65
CA TRP A 205 16.19 -2.18 -0.71
C TRP A 205 17.49 -2.94 -0.44
N VAL A 206 17.84 -3.12 0.81
CA VAL A 206 19.01 -3.90 1.24
C VAL A 206 18.60 -4.97 2.23
N ASP A 207 19.20 -6.15 2.11
CA ASP A 207 18.95 -7.25 3.03
C ASP A 207 19.16 -6.81 4.49
N ALA A 208 18.20 -7.12 5.33
CA ALA A 208 18.30 -6.79 6.74
C ALA A 208 19.29 -7.73 7.46
N PRO A 209 20.29 -7.19 8.19
CA PRO A 209 21.20 -8.02 8.98
C PRO A 209 20.43 -8.87 10.00
N ASN A 210 20.77 -10.15 10.12
CA ASN A 210 20.10 -11.11 11.01
C ASN A 210 18.57 -11.20 10.77
N CYS A 211 18.11 -11.00 9.54
CA CYS A 211 16.70 -10.94 9.20
C CYS A 211 15.91 -9.85 9.94
N ASN A 212 16.58 -8.89 10.56
CA ASN A 212 15.93 -7.89 11.40
C ASN A 212 15.86 -6.55 10.67
N SER A 213 14.71 -6.25 10.10
CA SER A 213 14.39 -4.94 9.51
C SER A 213 13.64 -4.03 10.48
N ASP A 214 13.31 -4.48 11.67
CA ASP A 214 12.52 -3.74 12.65
C ASP A 214 13.15 -2.40 13.05
N THR A 215 12.30 -1.57 13.61
CA THR A 215 12.63 -0.27 14.18
C THR A 215 12.27 -0.24 15.68
N SER A 216 12.53 0.87 16.33
CA SER A 216 12.20 1.01 17.77
C SER A 216 10.69 0.97 18.04
N SER A 217 9.84 1.13 17.04
CA SER A 217 8.38 1.09 17.20
C SER A 217 7.81 -0.32 17.34
N GLY A 218 8.41 -1.32 16.69
CA GLY A 218 7.92 -2.69 16.66
C GLY A 218 6.59 -2.87 15.90
N HIS A 219 6.13 -1.84 15.14
CA HIS A 219 4.82 -1.87 14.50
C HIS A 219 4.71 -2.99 13.47
N GLY A 220 5.64 -3.07 12.50
CA GLY A 220 5.63 -4.12 11.48
C GLY A 220 5.84 -5.51 12.08
N THR A 221 6.64 -5.66 13.15
CA THR A 221 6.76 -6.93 13.88
C THR A 221 5.40 -7.38 14.45
N HIS A 222 4.61 -6.44 15.00
CA HIS A 222 3.26 -6.73 15.48
C HIS A 222 2.30 -7.07 14.35
N VAL A 223 2.33 -6.31 13.23
CA VAL A 223 1.47 -6.57 12.06
C VAL A 223 1.79 -7.92 11.44
N GLY A 224 3.06 -8.23 11.16
CA GLY A 224 3.49 -9.52 10.64
C GLY A 224 3.13 -10.69 11.55
N GLY A 225 3.27 -10.53 12.88
CA GLY A 225 2.84 -11.51 13.86
C GLY A 225 1.33 -11.76 13.83
N THR A 226 0.53 -10.71 13.62
CA THR A 226 -0.94 -10.81 13.45
C THR A 226 -1.31 -11.54 12.16
N ILE A 227 -0.55 -11.33 11.09
CA ILE A 227 -0.76 -12.03 9.80
C ILE A 227 -0.43 -13.51 9.93
N ALA A 228 0.80 -13.86 10.33
CA ALA A 228 1.30 -15.23 10.15
C ALA A 228 2.19 -15.76 11.28
N GLY A 229 2.29 -15.08 12.44
CA GLY A 229 3.10 -15.57 13.55
C GLY A 229 2.80 -17.03 13.92
N ASN A 230 3.84 -17.86 14.14
CA ASN A 230 3.70 -19.27 14.46
C ASN A 230 3.32 -19.55 15.92
N GLY A 231 3.35 -18.51 16.77
CA GLY A 231 2.96 -18.59 18.17
C GLY A 231 3.99 -19.22 19.12
N ASP A 232 5.22 -19.44 18.71
CA ASP A 232 6.26 -20.14 19.50
C ASP A 232 6.58 -19.39 20.79
N ALA A 233 6.65 -18.04 20.76
CA ALA A 233 6.82 -17.22 21.96
C ALA A 233 5.71 -17.41 23.01
N SER A 234 4.57 -17.92 22.62
CA SER A 234 3.39 -18.10 23.47
C SER A 234 2.98 -19.56 23.68
N ALA A 235 3.81 -20.51 23.26
CA ALA A 235 3.49 -21.94 23.24
C ALA A 235 2.17 -22.25 22.46
N GLY A 236 2.03 -21.64 21.30
CA GLY A 236 0.89 -21.86 20.37
C GLY A 236 -0.41 -21.11 20.74
N ARG A 237 -0.37 -20.22 21.73
CA ARG A 237 -1.59 -19.49 22.15
C ARG A 237 -1.90 -18.26 21.30
N ARG A 238 -0.87 -17.63 20.71
CA ARG A 238 -0.99 -16.40 19.95
C ARG A 238 -0.53 -16.65 18.51
N LEU A 239 -1.35 -17.34 17.77
CA LEU A 239 -1.12 -17.65 16.36
C LEU A 239 -1.58 -16.50 15.48
N GLY A 240 -0.87 -16.23 14.40
CA GLY A 240 -1.34 -15.35 13.33
C GLY A 240 -2.59 -15.91 12.64
N THR A 241 -3.35 -15.03 12.00
CA THR A 241 -4.61 -15.42 11.32
C THR A 241 -4.35 -16.42 10.19
N ALA A 242 -3.25 -16.25 9.46
CA ALA A 242 -2.76 -17.15 8.41
C ALA A 242 -1.47 -17.86 8.88
N LYS A 243 -1.58 -18.64 9.96
CA LYS A 243 -0.43 -19.28 10.64
C LYS A 243 0.44 -20.15 9.74
N GLY A 244 -0.07 -20.64 8.62
CA GLY A 244 0.65 -21.45 7.61
C GLY A 244 1.35 -20.59 6.54
N ALA A 245 1.02 -19.31 6.41
CA ALA A 245 1.63 -18.42 5.42
C ALA A 245 3.09 -18.10 5.76
N THR A 246 3.83 -17.69 4.73
CA THR A 246 5.15 -17.06 4.87
C THR A 246 5.06 -15.55 4.73
N ILE A 247 6.09 -14.83 5.15
CA ILE A 247 6.16 -13.37 5.10
C ILE A 247 7.43 -12.92 4.37
N VAL A 248 7.27 -11.90 3.57
CA VAL A 248 8.33 -11.00 3.11
C VAL A 248 8.15 -9.67 3.83
N ALA A 249 9.19 -9.17 4.51
CA ALA A 249 9.17 -7.89 5.20
C ALA A 249 9.88 -6.82 4.40
N LEU A 250 9.19 -5.75 4.08
CA LEU A 250 9.71 -4.54 3.46
C LEU A 250 9.67 -3.40 4.48
N GLY A 251 10.79 -3.19 5.20
CA GLY A 251 10.90 -2.21 6.26
C GLY A 251 11.23 -0.82 5.72
N THR A 252 10.23 0.08 5.74
CA THR A 252 10.39 1.48 5.33
C THR A 252 10.93 2.38 6.44
N GLY A 253 10.99 1.86 7.68
CA GLY A 253 11.34 2.64 8.87
C GLY A 253 10.15 3.37 9.48
N ASP A 254 10.36 4.02 10.64
CA ASP A 254 9.30 4.73 11.38
C ASP A 254 8.81 6.02 10.68
N GLY A 255 9.58 6.57 9.75
CA GLY A 255 9.29 7.79 9.00
C GLY A 255 9.16 7.52 7.51
N ALA A 256 8.33 6.55 7.13
CA ALA A 256 8.09 6.24 5.72
C ALA A 256 7.57 7.46 4.95
N SER A 257 8.11 7.68 3.75
CA SER A 257 7.53 8.62 2.78
C SER A 257 6.64 7.90 1.78
N ILE A 258 5.82 8.63 1.05
CA ILE A 258 5.04 8.08 -0.07
C ILE A 258 5.96 7.35 -1.04
N PHE A 259 7.14 7.92 -1.33
CA PHE A 259 8.07 7.30 -2.26
C PHE A 259 8.62 5.96 -1.75
N ALA A 260 8.92 5.84 -0.46
CA ALA A 260 9.34 4.55 0.13
C ALA A 260 8.25 3.48 -0.01
N ALA A 261 6.99 3.87 0.13
CA ALA A 261 5.85 2.97 -0.09
C ALA A 261 5.68 2.59 -1.58
N VAL A 262 5.87 3.55 -2.50
CA VAL A 262 5.89 3.29 -3.95
C VAL A 262 6.94 2.24 -4.28
N GLU A 263 8.17 2.41 -3.81
CA GLU A 263 9.26 1.45 -4.02
C GLU A 263 8.96 0.04 -3.47
N GLY A 264 8.27 -0.04 -2.33
CA GLY A 264 7.82 -1.32 -1.78
C GLY A 264 6.75 -2.01 -2.63
N LEU A 265 5.81 -1.23 -3.18
CA LEU A 265 4.80 -1.74 -4.08
C LEU A 265 5.40 -2.10 -5.46
N GLU A 266 6.37 -1.34 -5.98
CA GLU A 266 7.11 -1.68 -7.21
C GLU A 266 7.88 -2.99 -7.03
N TRP A 267 8.60 -3.13 -5.90
CA TRP A 267 9.26 -4.40 -5.57
C TRP A 267 8.27 -5.57 -5.55
N THR A 268 7.13 -5.37 -4.86
CA THR A 268 6.07 -6.39 -4.80
C THR A 268 5.53 -6.74 -6.18
N TYR A 269 5.31 -5.73 -7.02
CA TYR A 269 4.85 -5.95 -8.39
C TYR A 269 5.85 -6.76 -9.22
N GLN A 270 7.13 -6.42 -9.15
CA GLN A 270 8.18 -7.12 -9.90
C GLN A 270 8.30 -8.58 -9.49
N HIS A 271 8.20 -8.89 -8.18
CA HIS A 271 8.39 -10.22 -7.62
C HIS A 271 7.10 -11.06 -7.56
N SER A 272 5.96 -10.49 -7.93
CA SER A 272 4.67 -11.20 -8.03
C SER A 272 4.18 -11.44 -9.45
N ARG A 273 4.93 -11.02 -10.49
CA ARG A 273 4.54 -11.18 -11.89
C ARG A 273 4.24 -12.64 -12.24
N PRO A 274 3.21 -12.93 -13.04
CA PRO A 274 2.92 -14.28 -13.51
C PRO A 274 4.14 -14.95 -14.14
N GLY A 275 4.53 -16.11 -13.60
CA GLY A 275 5.70 -16.86 -14.04
C GLY A 275 7.04 -16.44 -13.44
N LEU A 276 7.09 -15.36 -12.66
CA LEU A 276 8.28 -14.88 -11.94
C LEU A 276 8.06 -14.79 -10.42
N ASN A 277 6.90 -15.17 -9.92
CA ASN A 277 6.52 -15.12 -8.51
C ASN A 277 7.17 -16.26 -7.72
N GLU A 278 8.47 -16.13 -7.48
CA GLU A 278 9.26 -17.16 -6.76
C GLU A 278 8.88 -17.29 -5.28
N TYR A 279 8.41 -16.17 -4.67
CA TYR A 279 7.95 -16.14 -3.29
C TYR A 279 6.49 -16.60 -3.12
N ASN A 280 5.76 -16.83 -4.20
CA ASN A 280 4.32 -17.10 -4.20
C ASN A 280 3.51 -16.01 -3.46
N ILE A 281 3.83 -14.73 -3.72
CA ILE A 281 3.16 -13.56 -3.16
C ILE A 281 1.70 -13.55 -3.59
N ARG A 282 0.78 -13.40 -2.64
CA ARG A 282 -0.68 -13.34 -2.85
C ARG A 282 -1.33 -12.11 -2.25
N VAL A 283 -0.67 -11.50 -1.25
CA VAL A 283 -1.21 -10.38 -0.49
C VAL A 283 -0.10 -9.40 -0.20
N VAL A 284 -0.40 -8.11 -0.23
CA VAL A 284 0.42 -7.08 0.40
C VAL A 284 -0.42 -6.32 1.43
N SER A 285 0.13 -6.23 2.64
CA SER A 285 -0.48 -5.56 3.79
C SER A 285 0.16 -4.21 4.02
N ASN A 286 -0.68 -3.18 4.15
CA ASN A 286 -0.28 -1.79 4.29
C ASN A 286 -1.01 -1.16 5.49
N SER A 287 -0.34 -1.13 6.65
CA SER A 287 -0.88 -0.55 7.89
C SER A 287 -0.41 0.89 8.09
N TRP A 288 -0.43 1.66 7.02
CA TRP A 288 0.00 3.05 6.91
C TRP A 288 -0.85 3.81 5.91
N GLY A 289 -0.73 5.14 5.91
CA GLY A 289 -1.38 5.99 4.93
C GLY A 289 -1.44 7.44 5.36
N THR A 290 -2.33 8.16 4.74
CA THR A 290 -2.73 9.53 5.09
C THR A 290 -4.21 9.72 4.77
N ASN A 291 -4.85 10.66 5.41
CA ASN A 291 -6.22 11.02 5.08
C ASN A 291 -6.20 12.00 3.90
N GLY A 292 -7.19 11.90 3.04
CA GLY A 292 -7.27 12.80 1.89
C GLY A 292 -8.24 12.33 0.81
N ASP A 293 -8.30 13.08 -0.28
CA ASP A 293 -9.10 12.77 -1.45
C ASP A 293 -8.47 11.64 -2.28
N TYR A 294 -9.31 10.72 -2.73
CA TYR A 294 -8.89 9.70 -3.68
C TYR A 294 -8.45 10.34 -5.01
N ASN A 295 -7.25 10.00 -5.46
CA ASN A 295 -6.74 10.41 -6.75
C ASN A 295 -6.28 9.19 -7.57
N PRO A 296 -6.95 8.88 -8.70
CA PRO A 296 -6.62 7.72 -9.52
C PRO A 296 -5.24 7.81 -10.20
N SER A 297 -4.59 8.96 -10.17
CA SER A 297 -3.27 9.18 -10.78
C SER A 297 -2.11 9.06 -9.79
N ASN A 298 -2.38 8.95 -8.49
CA ASN A 298 -1.31 8.77 -7.50
C ASN A 298 -0.56 7.46 -7.74
N ALA A 299 0.76 7.47 -7.54
CA ALA A 299 1.63 6.32 -7.80
C ALA A 299 1.20 5.08 -7.00
N VAL A 300 0.88 5.23 -5.71
CA VAL A 300 0.36 4.13 -4.86
C VAL A 300 -0.94 3.55 -5.42
N THR A 301 -1.86 4.40 -5.90
CA THR A 301 -3.13 3.96 -6.51
C THR A 301 -2.89 3.15 -7.78
N LEU A 302 -2.01 3.64 -8.66
CA LEU A 302 -1.69 2.94 -9.91
C LEU A 302 -1.04 1.58 -9.66
N LEU A 303 -0.08 1.51 -8.73
CA LEU A 303 0.56 0.23 -8.36
C LEU A 303 -0.42 -0.73 -7.70
N THR A 304 -1.37 -0.23 -6.91
CA THR A 304 -2.46 -1.04 -6.33
C THR A 304 -3.31 -1.68 -7.43
N ASP A 305 -3.70 -0.90 -8.44
CA ASP A 305 -4.43 -1.42 -9.61
C ASP A 305 -3.60 -2.46 -10.37
N MET A 306 -2.34 -2.18 -10.65
CA MET A 306 -1.44 -3.09 -11.37
C MET A 306 -1.21 -4.41 -10.60
N LEU A 307 -0.97 -4.35 -9.29
CA LEU A 307 -0.83 -5.54 -8.44
C LEU A 307 -2.08 -6.41 -8.48
N THR A 308 -3.25 -5.78 -8.39
CA THR A 308 -4.53 -6.50 -8.37
C THR A 308 -4.89 -7.08 -9.73
N TYR A 309 -4.80 -6.29 -10.81
CA TYR A 309 -5.31 -6.71 -12.13
C TYR A 309 -4.30 -7.47 -12.98
N ASP A 310 -3.00 -7.19 -12.83
CA ASP A 310 -1.97 -7.83 -13.65
C ASP A 310 -1.36 -9.05 -12.95
N ASN A 311 -1.20 -8.99 -11.61
CA ASN A 311 -0.46 -9.99 -10.84
C ASN A 311 -1.34 -10.88 -9.94
N ASP A 312 -2.65 -10.60 -9.84
CA ASP A 312 -3.60 -11.34 -8.97
C ASP A 312 -3.15 -11.30 -7.48
N VAL A 313 -2.68 -10.13 -7.02
CA VAL A 313 -2.27 -9.86 -5.64
C VAL A 313 -3.34 -9.03 -4.95
N ALA A 314 -3.82 -9.47 -3.80
CA ALA A 314 -4.73 -8.69 -2.96
C ALA A 314 -3.96 -7.58 -2.25
N VAL A 315 -4.35 -6.33 -2.48
CA VAL A 315 -3.75 -5.17 -1.82
C VAL A 315 -4.68 -4.70 -0.70
N ILE A 316 -4.17 -4.75 0.53
CA ILE A 316 -4.94 -4.46 1.74
C ILE A 316 -4.40 -3.18 2.39
N PHE A 317 -5.30 -2.27 2.73
CA PHE A 317 -4.99 -1.06 3.50
C PHE A 317 -5.85 -0.97 4.76
N ALA A 318 -5.23 -0.53 5.84
CA ALA A 318 -5.99 -0.07 7.02
C ALA A 318 -6.79 1.19 6.67
N ALA A 319 -8.04 1.26 7.15
CA ALA A 319 -8.95 2.38 6.86
C ALA A 319 -8.53 3.71 7.49
N SER A 320 -7.56 3.73 8.38
CA SER A 320 -7.05 4.81 9.24
C SER A 320 -7.61 4.75 10.66
N ASN A 321 -6.95 5.48 11.56
CA ASN A 321 -7.30 5.62 12.99
C ASN A 321 -7.92 7.00 13.31
N SER A 322 -8.50 7.68 12.32
CA SER A 322 -9.05 9.04 12.45
C SER A 322 -10.49 9.09 12.99
N GLY A 323 -11.07 7.93 13.32
CA GLY A 323 -12.41 7.82 13.89
C GLY A 323 -13.51 8.16 12.89
N GLY A 324 -14.56 8.82 13.39
CA GLY A 324 -15.71 9.22 12.62
C GLY A 324 -16.99 8.46 12.98
N SER A 325 -18.14 8.95 12.53
CA SER A 325 -19.46 8.31 12.70
C SER A 325 -19.82 7.40 11.52
N GLY A 326 -19.19 7.60 10.36
CA GLY A 326 -19.59 7.04 9.09
C GLY A 326 -20.61 7.91 8.34
N GLU A 327 -20.89 9.11 8.87
CA GLU A 327 -21.79 10.11 8.29
C GLU A 327 -21.05 11.43 7.98
N GLU A 328 -19.73 11.37 7.89
CA GLU A 328 -18.87 12.50 7.57
C GLU A 328 -19.18 13.01 6.16
N SER A 329 -19.01 14.33 5.95
CA SER A 329 -19.10 14.94 4.62
C SER A 329 -17.81 14.73 3.82
N GLU A 330 -17.85 15.01 2.53
CA GLU A 330 -16.67 15.03 1.66
C GLU A 330 -15.55 15.96 2.17
N ASP A 331 -15.92 16.99 2.96
CA ASP A 331 -14.97 17.94 3.55
C ASP A 331 -14.27 17.40 4.82
N ASP A 332 -14.74 16.30 5.40
CA ASP A 332 -14.18 15.69 6.62
C ASP A 332 -13.56 14.32 6.31
N LEU A 333 -12.49 14.35 5.56
CA LEU A 333 -11.80 13.17 5.05
C LEU A 333 -11.00 12.47 6.15
N ARG A 334 -11.56 11.40 6.69
CA ARG A 334 -10.97 10.60 7.77
C ARG A 334 -10.50 9.22 7.33
N THR A 335 -10.80 8.85 6.10
CA THR A 335 -10.39 7.56 5.57
C THR A 335 -9.04 7.68 4.90
N ASN A 336 -8.21 6.65 5.05
CA ASN A 336 -6.96 6.52 4.33
C ASN A 336 -7.20 6.65 2.81
N VAL A 337 -6.54 7.60 2.18
CA VAL A 337 -6.72 7.91 0.75
C VAL A 337 -6.48 6.69 -0.13
N TYR A 338 -5.50 5.85 0.20
CA TYR A 338 -5.15 4.66 -0.57
C TYR A 338 -6.13 3.50 -0.35
N ALA A 339 -6.74 3.43 0.84
CA ALA A 339 -7.80 2.48 1.14
C ALA A 339 -9.10 2.75 0.34
N ASN A 340 -9.23 3.95 -0.23
CA ASN A 340 -10.34 4.34 -1.10
C ASN A 340 -10.12 3.90 -2.56
N THR A 341 -8.98 3.32 -2.91
CA THR A 341 -8.72 2.76 -4.25
C THR A 341 -9.71 1.63 -4.54
N PRO A 342 -10.45 1.66 -5.66
CA PRO A 342 -11.50 0.66 -5.94
C PRO A 342 -11.01 -0.80 -6.00
N SER A 343 -9.74 -1.02 -6.34
CA SER A 343 -9.11 -2.35 -6.37
C SER A 343 -8.52 -2.80 -5.03
N ALA A 344 -8.43 -1.90 -4.04
CA ALA A 344 -7.93 -2.20 -2.71
C ALA A 344 -9.01 -2.80 -1.81
N ILE A 345 -8.55 -3.49 -0.75
CA ILE A 345 -9.39 -3.96 0.33
C ILE A 345 -9.15 -3.05 1.54
N SER A 346 -10.16 -2.22 1.88
CA SER A 346 -10.12 -1.33 3.04
C SER A 346 -10.59 -2.05 4.30
N ILE A 347 -9.79 -2.04 5.37
CA ILE A 347 -10.06 -2.79 6.60
C ILE A 347 -10.25 -1.84 7.77
N ALA A 348 -11.45 -1.87 8.37
CA ALA A 348 -11.77 -1.19 9.62
C ALA A 348 -11.44 -2.06 10.84
N ALA A 349 -11.18 -1.44 11.98
CA ALA A 349 -10.93 -2.14 13.24
C ALA A 349 -12.21 -2.43 14.01
N LEU A 350 -12.36 -3.68 14.47
CA LEU A 350 -13.47 -4.11 15.33
C LEU A 350 -13.04 -4.14 16.80
N THR A 351 -14.03 -4.09 17.69
CA THR A 351 -13.85 -4.45 19.10
C THR A 351 -13.44 -5.91 19.24
N HIS A 352 -12.79 -6.29 20.36
CA HIS A 352 -12.29 -7.66 20.57
C HIS A 352 -13.36 -8.75 20.45
N ASP A 353 -14.60 -8.42 20.80
CA ASP A 353 -15.75 -9.33 20.69
C ASP A 353 -16.42 -9.31 19.31
N GLY A 354 -15.90 -8.48 18.37
CA GLY A 354 -16.46 -8.32 17.04
C GLY A 354 -17.83 -7.64 16.98
N SER A 355 -18.32 -7.07 18.10
CA SER A 355 -19.69 -6.55 18.21
C SER A 355 -19.85 -5.17 17.57
N ALA A 356 -18.78 -4.40 17.42
CA ALA A 356 -18.81 -3.04 16.90
C ALA A 356 -17.50 -2.64 16.21
N VAL A 357 -17.57 -1.63 15.36
CA VAL A 357 -16.38 -0.90 14.88
C VAL A 357 -15.85 -0.04 16.02
N THR A 358 -14.53 -0.06 16.26
CA THR A 358 -13.91 0.74 17.33
C THR A 358 -14.10 2.24 17.10
N SER A 359 -14.04 3.03 18.17
CA SER A 359 -14.24 4.48 18.08
C SER A 359 -13.12 5.20 17.33
N PHE A 360 -11.93 4.61 17.27
CA PHE A 360 -10.79 5.18 16.54
C PHE A 360 -10.77 4.79 15.06
N SER A 361 -11.41 3.69 14.67
CA SER A 361 -11.37 3.24 13.27
C SER A 361 -12.13 4.20 12.37
N SER A 362 -11.50 4.56 11.26
CA SER A 362 -12.18 5.30 10.21
C SER A 362 -13.25 4.44 9.53
N ARG A 363 -14.33 5.08 9.07
CA ARG A 363 -15.57 4.42 8.61
C ARG A 363 -16.01 4.84 7.21
N GLY A 364 -15.27 5.79 6.60
CA GLY A 364 -15.68 6.39 5.34
C GLY A 364 -16.84 7.37 5.51
N TRP A 365 -17.43 7.76 4.40
CA TRP A 365 -18.63 8.60 4.36
C TRP A 365 -19.72 7.93 3.49
N SER A 366 -20.96 8.38 3.65
CA SER A 366 -22.12 7.87 2.89
C SER A 366 -22.38 8.69 1.63
#